data_4c32db138011f815c4773d98e66112b9
#
_entry.id   4c32db138011f815c4773d98e66112b9
#
_cell.length_a   1.000
_cell.length_b   1.000
_cell.length_c   1.000
_cell.angle_alpha   90.00
_cell.angle_beta   90.00
_cell.angle_gamma   90.00
#
_symmetry.space_group_name_H-M   'P 1'
#
loop_
_entity.id
_entity.type
_entity.pdbx_description
1 polymer ?
#
loop_
_entity_poly.entity_id
_entity_poly.type
_entity_poly.pdbx_seq_one_letter_code
_entity_poly.pdbx_strand_id
1 'polypeptide(L)'
;MRTGPSNETGSSTKATEMTALADAFRDTFAVEYVTAREVMDRRAREVGSRPMVLVDVRGEEERAVSVIEGAVSAETYESTRSTLGPHDCVCYCTIGYRSGQYAEKMAKAAAGGTDDARYFNLYGSILAWTHAGGACVVPATGERTTRVHTFGKQWSCVADGYEAVYFKRPLAKGFGQMVRGWFGRKK
;
A
#
# COMPACT_ATOMS: atom_id res chain seq x y z
N MET A 1 19.84 -33.96 -20.73
CA MET A 1 19.23 -32.65 -20.37
C MET A 1 18.73 -32.75 -18.94
N ARG A 2 19.38 -32.07 -17.99
CA ARG A 2 18.93 -32.03 -16.58
C ARG A 2 18.15 -30.72 -16.42
N THR A 3 16.86 -30.84 -16.21
CA THR A 3 16.02 -29.73 -15.77
C THR A 3 16.34 -29.45 -14.30
N GLY A 4 16.84 -28.25 -14.00
CA GLY A 4 17.13 -27.82 -12.63
C GLY A 4 15.83 -27.61 -11.84
N PRO A 5 15.88 -27.64 -10.48
CA PRO A 5 14.70 -27.46 -9.64
C PRO A 5 14.16 -26.03 -9.79
N SER A 6 12.87 -25.95 -10.04
CA SER A 6 12.09 -24.75 -10.24
C SER A 6 12.08 -23.84 -8.98
N ASN A 7 12.10 -22.54 -9.21
CA ASN A 7 12.14 -21.41 -8.27
C ASN A 7 10.84 -21.22 -7.44
N GLU A 8 10.03 -22.27 -7.27
CA GLU A 8 8.71 -22.19 -6.63
C GLU A 8 8.75 -21.99 -5.11
N THR A 9 9.82 -22.44 -4.44
CA THR A 9 9.93 -22.33 -2.98
C THR A 9 10.18 -20.92 -2.49
N GLY A 10 10.86 -20.07 -3.24
CA GLY A 10 11.17 -18.68 -2.86
C GLY A 10 9.96 -17.75 -2.91
N SER A 11 9.09 -17.92 -3.90
CA SER A 11 7.87 -17.10 -4.07
C SER A 11 6.86 -17.36 -2.95
N SER A 12 6.68 -18.62 -2.54
CA SER A 12 5.81 -19.01 -1.41
C SER A 12 6.27 -18.39 -0.09
N THR A 13 7.59 -18.33 0.15
CA THR A 13 8.15 -17.76 1.39
C THR A 13 7.89 -16.25 1.50
N LYS A 14 8.16 -15.48 0.43
CA LYS A 14 7.93 -14.01 0.43
C LYS A 14 6.45 -13.64 0.58
N ALA A 15 5.54 -14.38 -0.05
CA ALA A 15 4.11 -14.19 0.11
C ALA A 15 3.67 -14.46 1.55
N THR A 16 4.18 -15.51 2.18
CA THR A 16 3.91 -15.84 3.58
C THR A 16 4.45 -14.77 4.53
N GLU A 17 5.68 -14.28 4.29
CA GLU A 17 6.27 -13.19 5.07
C GLU A 17 5.45 -11.90 4.94
N MET A 18 5.04 -11.52 3.72
CA MET A 18 4.20 -10.37 3.46
C MET A 18 2.86 -10.48 4.21
N THR A 19 2.20 -11.65 4.14
CA THR A 19 0.94 -11.90 4.82
C THR A 19 1.09 -11.76 6.33
N ALA A 20 2.11 -12.38 6.94
CA ALA A 20 2.36 -12.30 8.37
C ALA A 20 2.61 -10.85 8.84
N LEU A 21 3.32 -10.05 8.03
CA LEU A 21 3.54 -8.63 8.30
C LEU A 21 2.24 -7.81 8.19
N ALA A 22 1.40 -8.09 7.18
CA ALA A 22 0.12 -7.42 6.99
C ALA A 22 -0.86 -7.74 8.11
N ASP A 23 -0.96 -9.02 8.51
CA ASP A 23 -1.82 -9.47 9.59
C ASP A 23 -1.45 -8.87 10.95
N ALA A 24 -0.16 -8.59 11.19
CA ALA A 24 0.27 -7.91 12.40
C ALA A 24 -0.35 -6.52 12.61
N PHE A 25 -0.89 -5.90 11.55
CA PHE A 25 -1.53 -4.58 11.58
C PHE A 25 -3.03 -4.60 11.32
N ARG A 26 -3.61 -5.76 10.96
CA ARG A 26 -4.99 -5.88 10.51
C ARG A 26 -6.01 -5.32 11.51
N ASP A 27 -5.81 -5.57 12.81
CA ASP A 27 -6.74 -5.15 13.86
C ASP A 27 -6.26 -3.89 14.60
N THR A 28 -5.29 -3.17 14.03
CA THR A 28 -4.70 -1.99 14.70
C THR A 28 -5.57 -0.75 14.52
N PHE A 29 -6.27 -0.63 13.39
CA PHE A 29 -7.03 0.56 12.99
C PHE A 29 -8.49 0.21 12.74
N ALA A 30 -9.40 1.08 13.21
CA ALA A 30 -10.85 0.96 12.99
C ALA A 30 -11.23 1.47 11.59
N VAL A 31 -10.80 0.73 10.55
CA VAL A 31 -11.07 1.03 9.14
C VAL A 31 -11.28 -0.28 8.37
N GLU A 32 -12.13 -0.25 7.34
CA GLU A 32 -12.33 -1.38 6.46
C GLU A 32 -11.08 -1.65 5.61
N TYR A 33 -10.86 -2.94 5.30
CA TYR A 33 -9.77 -3.39 4.47
C TYR A 33 -10.28 -3.88 3.12
N VAL A 34 -9.48 -3.65 2.09
CA VAL A 34 -9.69 -4.15 0.74
C VAL A 34 -8.41 -4.80 0.24
N THR A 35 -8.53 -5.92 -0.47
CA THR A 35 -7.37 -6.63 -1.04
C THR A 35 -6.94 -6.02 -2.38
N ALA A 36 -5.69 -6.27 -2.79
CA ALA A 36 -5.20 -5.85 -4.09
C ALA A 36 -6.03 -6.44 -5.25
N ARG A 37 -6.48 -7.69 -5.11
CA ARG A 37 -7.33 -8.36 -6.11
C ARG A 37 -8.68 -7.66 -6.24
N GLU A 38 -9.36 -7.36 -5.14
CA GLU A 38 -10.65 -6.64 -5.15
C GLU A 38 -10.51 -5.25 -5.79
N VAL A 39 -9.41 -4.52 -5.50
CA VAL A 39 -9.15 -3.23 -6.15
C VAL A 39 -8.97 -3.39 -7.65
N MET A 40 -8.19 -4.37 -8.10
CA MET A 40 -7.99 -4.64 -9.54
C MET A 40 -9.30 -5.04 -10.23
N ASP A 41 -10.07 -5.93 -9.62
CA ASP A 41 -11.35 -6.39 -10.16
C ASP A 41 -12.37 -5.25 -10.25
N ARG A 42 -12.39 -4.34 -9.27
CA ARG A 42 -13.26 -3.15 -9.30
C ARG A 42 -12.84 -2.18 -10.41
N ARG A 43 -11.53 -1.98 -10.61
CA ARG A 43 -11.00 -1.13 -11.70
C ARG A 43 -11.31 -1.69 -13.08
N ALA A 44 -11.34 -3.01 -13.23
CA ALA A 44 -11.65 -3.66 -14.50
C ALA A 44 -13.15 -3.59 -14.89
N ARG A 45 -14.05 -3.36 -13.92
CA ARG A 45 -15.51 -3.37 -14.13
C ARG A 45 -16.12 -2.02 -14.48
N GLU A 46 -15.41 -1.05 -14.92
CA GLU A 46 -15.72 0.33 -15.35
C GLU A 46 -17.17 0.90 -15.19
N VAL A 47 -18.20 0.08 -15.06
CA VAL A 47 -19.63 0.51 -15.11
C VAL A 47 -20.33 0.29 -13.77
N GLY A 48 -20.88 1.37 -13.19
CA GLY A 48 -21.87 1.32 -12.10
C GLY A 48 -21.30 1.21 -10.69
N SER A 49 -20.00 1.20 -10.50
CA SER A 49 -19.37 1.24 -9.17
C SER A 49 -19.10 2.68 -8.73
N ARG A 50 -19.13 2.92 -7.42
CA ARG A 50 -18.71 4.17 -6.81
C ARG A 50 -17.26 4.49 -7.26
N PRO A 51 -16.93 5.69 -7.71
CA PRO A 51 -15.57 6.06 -8.11
C PRO A 51 -14.54 5.71 -7.03
N MET A 52 -13.37 5.21 -7.43
CA MET A 52 -12.33 4.79 -6.50
C MET A 52 -11.04 5.57 -6.75
N VAL A 53 -10.48 6.14 -5.68
CA VAL A 53 -9.22 6.86 -5.68
C VAL A 53 -8.20 6.06 -4.86
N LEU A 54 -7.08 5.71 -5.47
CA LEU A 54 -5.93 5.14 -4.76
C LEU A 54 -5.06 6.27 -4.21
N VAL A 55 -4.77 6.22 -2.90
CA VAL A 55 -4.01 7.27 -2.21
C VAL A 55 -2.73 6.70 -1.62
N ASP A 56 -1.60 7.17 -2.12
CA ASP A 56 -0.27 6.83 -1.61
C ASP A 56 0.11 7.75 -0.44
N VAL A 57 0.18 7.20 0.76
CA VAL A 57 0.56 7.95 1.96
C VAL A 57 2.05 7.84 2.30
N ARG A 58 2.86 7.31 1.39
CA ARG A 58 4.31 7.23 1.56
C ARG A 58 4.97 8.60 1.34
N GLY A 59 6.20 8.70 1.83
CA GLY A 59 7.01 9.90 1.60
C GLY A 59 7.41 10.07 0.14
N GLU A 60 7.79 11.30 -0.24
CA GLU A 60 8.17 11.66 -1.61
C GLU A 60 9.32 10.79 -2.16
N GLU A 61 10.36 10.53 -1.36
CA GLU A 61 11.49 9.68 -1.77
C GLU A 61 11.06 8.24 -2.09
N GLU A 62 10.04 7.73 -1.39
CA GLU A 62 9.48 6.39 -1.66
C GLU A 62 8.64 6.41 -2.95
N ARG A 63 7.80 7.44 -3.11
CA ARG A 63 6.96 7.62 -4.31
C ARG A 63 7.79 7.87 -5.56
N ALA A 64 8.92 8.58 -5.45
CA ALA A 64 9.81 8.82 -6.58
C ALA A 64 10.36 7.55 -7.22
N VAL A 65 10.45 6.44 -6.47
CA VAL A 65 10.84 5.13 -7.02
C VAL A 65 9.72 4.53 -7.85
N SER A 66 8.52 4.44 -7.29
CA SER A 66 7.31 4.01 -7.99
C SER A 66 6.06 4.25 -7.17
N VAL A 67 4.92 4.33 -7.85
CA VAL A 67 3.56 4.33 -7.28
C VAL A 67 2.71 3.26 -7.96
N ILE A 68 1.63 2.84 -7.30
CA ILE A 68 0.59 2.05 -7.98
C ILE A 68 0.03 2.90 -9.11
N GLU A 69 -0.10 2.34 -10.31
CA GLU A 69 -0.60 3.05 -11.49
C GLU A 69 -1.94 3.74 -11.20
N GLY A 70 -2.02 5.05 -11.48
CA GLY A 70 -3.20 5.90 -11.25
C GLY A 70 -3.41 6.33 -9.79
N ALA A 71 -2.47 6.06 -8.88
CA ALA A 71 -2.54 6.57 -7.53
C ALA A 71 -2.13 8.06 -7.46
N VAL A 72 -2.75 8.79 -6.53
CA VAL A 72 -2.39 10.17 -6.18
C VAL A 72 -1.70 10.20 -4.82
N SER A 73 -0.97 11.28 -4.52
CA SER A 73 -0.40 11.47 -3.17
C SER A 73 -1.48 11.87 -2.16
N ALA A 74 -1.20 11.69 -0.87
CA ALA A 74 -2.10 12.15 0.19
C ALA A 74 -2.33 13.66 0.12
N GLU A 75 -1.30 14.44 -0.18
CA GLU A 75 -1.38 15.90 -0.34
C GLU A 75 -2.30 16.29 -1.49
N THR A 76 -2.15 15.62 -2.65
CA THR A 76 -3.02 15.84 -3.82
C THR A 76 -4.46 15.46 -3.49
N TYR A 77 -4.67 14.31 -2.87
CA TYR A 77 -6.00 13.87 -2.47
C TYR A 77 -6.66 14.88 -1.52
N GLU A 78 -5.98 15.29 -0.45
CA GLU A 78 -6.53 16.24 0.54
C GLU A 78 -6.89 17.59 -0.08
N SER A 79 -6.15 18.06 -1.08
CA SER A 79 -6.43 19.32 -1.78
C SER A 79 -7.60 19.24 -2.77
N THR A 80 -7.92 18.06 -3.29
CA THR A 80 -8.92 17.86 -4.35
C THR A 80 -10.19 17.14 -3.90
N ARG A 81 -10.19 16.42 -2.75
CA ARG A 81 -11.26 15.53 -2.33
C ARG A 81 -12.65 16.17 -2.26
N SER A 82 -12.72 17.46 -1.90
CA SER A 82 -14.00 18.21 -1.83
C SER A 82 -14.70 18.36 -3.19
N THR A 83 -13.99 18.15 -4.29
CA THR A 83 -14.53 18.23 -5.66
C THR A 83 -14.88 16.88 -6.26
N LEU A 84 -14.53 15.77 -5.59
CA LEU A 84 -14.68 14.41 -6.14
C LEU A 84 -16.11 13.84 -6.02
N GLY A 85 -16.97 14.45 -5.21
CA GLY A 85 -18.28 13.86 -4.90
C GLY A 85 -18.15 12.53 -4.15
N PRO A 86 -19.22 11.69 -4.15
CA PRO A 86 -19.21 10.38 -3.50
C PRO A 86 -18.18 9.43 -4.10
N HIS A 87 -17.19 8.96 -3.30
CA HIS A 87 -16.13 8.08 -3.77
C HIS A 87 -15.59 7.16 -2.69
N ASP A 88 -14.86 6.13 -3.10
CA ASP A 88 -14.10 5.25 -2.23
C ASP A 88 -12.62 5.62 -2.28
N CYS A 89 -12.04 5.95 -1.12
CA CYS A 89 -10.63 6.28 -0.95
C CYS A 89 -9.89 5.04 -0.44
N VAL A 90 -9.07 4.42 -1.27
CA VAL A 90 -8.24 3.27 -0.89
C VAL A 90 -6.82 3.74 -0.61
N CYS A 91 -6.46 3.78 0.66
CA CYS A 91 -5.16 4.24 1.14
C CYS A 91 -4.14 3.10 1.16
N TYR A 92 -2.91 3.37 0.72
CA TYR A 92 -1.83 2.40 0.83
C TYR A 92 -0.51 3.04 1.25
N CYS A 93 0.36 2.22 1.84
CA CYS A 93 1.75 2.56 2.11
C CYS A 93 2.68 1.40 1.71
N THR A 94 3.65 1.01 2.53
CA THR A 94 4.46 -0.18 2.26
C THR A 94 3.72 -1.47 2.61
N ILE A 95 3.17 -1.57 3.85
CA ILE A 95 2.59 -2.82 4.40
C ILE A 95 1.22 -2.65 5.06
N GLY A 96 0.73 -1.41 5.24
CA GLY A 96 -0.62 -1.15 5.78
C GLY A 96 -0.67 -0.35 7.09
N TYR A 97 0.44 -0.09 7.78
CA TYR A 97 0.42 0.65 9.05
C TYR A 97 0.11 2.15 8.85
N ARG A 98 0.93 2.88 8.09
CA ARG A 98 0.75 4.33 7.84
C ARG A 98 -0.58 4.63 7.14
N SER A 99 -0.95 3.77 6.19
CA SER A 99 -2.21 3.92 5.45
C SER A 99 -3.44 3.60 6.30
N GLY A 100 -3.35 2.63 7.22
CA GLY A 100 -4.42 2.37 8.20
C GLY A 100 -4.63 3.56 9.13
N GLN A 101 -3.54 4.12 9.66
CA GLN A 101 -3.61 5.33 10.50
C GLN A 101 -4.22 6.52 9.74
N TYR A 102 -3.81 6.71 8.48
CA TYR A 102 -4.34 7.79 7.64
C TYR A 102 -5.82 7.58 7.32
N ALA A 103 -6.20 6.39 6.88
CA ALA A 103 -7.57 6.06 6.53
C ALA A 103 -8.52 6.20 7.74
N GLU A 104 -8.11 5.73 8.93
CA GLU A 104 -8.88 5.91 10.16
C GLU A 104 -9.06 7.39 10.53
N LYS A 105 -7.99 8.20 10.42
CA LYS A 105 -8.06 9.65 10.66
C LYS A 105 -9.07 10.31 9.72
N MET A 106 -8.99 9.97 8.42
CA MET A 106 -9.86 10.55 7.40
C MET A 106 -11.32 10.10 7.57
N ALA A 107 -11.56 8.82 7.88
CA ALA A 107 -12.89 8.30 8.16
C ALA A 107 -13.55 9.01 9.36
N LYS A 108 -12.79 9.25 10.43
CA LYS A 108 -13.28 10.00 11.61
C LYS A 108 -13.61 11.46 11.25
N ALA A 109 -12.81 12.08 10.40
CA ALA A 109 -13.06 13.46 9.94
C ALA A 109 -14.29 13.55 9.03
N ALA A 110 -14.52 12.56 8.17
CA ALA A 110 -15.67 12.49 7.27
C ALA A 110 -17.01 12.28 8.02
N ALA A 111 -16.99 11.50 9.11
CA ALA A 111 -18.19 11.18 9.89
C ALA A 111 -18.88 12.42 10.51
N GLY A 112 -18.17 13.54 10.65
CA GLY A 112 -18.71 14.82 11.17
C GLY A 112 -18.98 15.88 10.08
N GLY A 113 -18.79 15.54 8.79
CA GLY A 113 -18.83 16.49 7.67
C GLY A 113 -19.80 16.13 6.55
N THR A 114 -19.73 16.90 5.48
CA THR A 114 -20.48 16.68 4.21
C THR A 114 -19.73 15.81 3.22
N ASP A 115 -18.59 15.25 3.63
CA ASP A 115 -17.72 14.42 2.76
C ASP A 115 -18.32 13.00 2.66
N ASP A 116 -18.85 12.65 1.49
CA ASP A 116 -19.41 11.32 1.22
C ASP A 116 -18.31 10.37 0.68
N ALA A 117 -17.13 10.40 1.28
CA ALA A 117 -16.05 9.47 0.99
C ALA A 117 -16.07 8.29 2.00
N ARG A 118 -15.84 7.06 1.50
CA ARG A 118 -15.57 5.88 2.32
C ARG A 118 -14.09 5.57 2.26
N TYR A 119 -13.48 5.31 3.42
CA TYR A 119 -12.03 5.11 3.53
C TYR A 119 -11.71 3.65 3.80
N PHE A 120 -10.75 3.13 3.05
CA PHE A 120 -10.28 1.75 3.12
C PHE A 120 -8.76 1.72 3.26
N ASN A 121 -8.26 0.71 3.96
CA ASN A 121 -6.84 0.40 3.96
C ASN A 121 -6.56 -0.76 3.00
N LEU A 122 -5.66 -0.57 2.04
CA LEU A 122 -5.22 -1.66 1.16
C LEU A 122 -4.44 -2.68 2.00
N TYR A 123 -5.01 -3.88 2.17
CA TYR A 123 -4.39 -4.98 2.91
C TYR A 123 -3.03 -5.34 2.32
N GLY A 124 -1.99 -5.33 3.16
CA GLY A 124 -0.61 -5.56 2.73
C GLY A 124 -0.05 -4.51 1.76
N SER A 125 -0.84 -3.46 1.45
CA SER A 125 -0.43 -2.27 0.70
C SER A 125 0.33 -2.58 -0.60
N ILE A 126 1.39 -1.81 -0.93
CA ILE A 126 2.11 -2.01 -2.19
C ILE A 126 2.84 -3.36 -2.25
N LEU A 127 3.19 -3.96 -1.11
CA LEU A 127 3.75 -5.31 -1.11
C LEU A 127 2.74 -6.34 -1.61
N ALA A 128 1.52 -6.37 -1.05
CA ALA A 128 0.45 -7.26 -1.52
C ALA A 128 0.06 -6.95 -2.98
N TRP A 129 0.14 -5.68 -3.40
CA TRP A 129 -0.06 -5.28 -4.79
C TRP A 129 0.91 -5.99 -5.74
N THR A 130 2.21 -6.08 -5.38
CA THR A 130 3.19 -6.82 -6.19
C THR A 130 2.85 -8.31 -6.28
N HIS A 131 2.42 -8.93 -5.17
CA HIS A 131 2.02 -10.36 -5.16
C HIS A 131 0.75 -10.64 -5.96
N ALA A 132 -0.10 -9.64 -6.16
CA ALA A 132 -1.25 -9.73 -7.06
C ALA A 132 -0.88 -9.45 -8.54
N GLY A 133 0.38 -9.16 -8.84
CA GLY A 133 0.86 -8.84 -10.20
C GLY A 133 0.49 -7.41 -10.66
N GLY A 134 0.26 -6.51 -9.71
CA GLY A 134 -0.24 -5.17 -10.00
C GLY A 134 0.81 -4.21 -10.57
N ALA A 135 0.45 -3.44 -11.58
CA ALA A 135 1.35 -2.50 -12.23
C ALA A 135 1.80 -1.37 -11.29
N CYS A 136 3.11 -1.11 -11.29
CA CYS A 136 3.72 0.08 -10.70
C CYS A 136 4.32 0.94 -11.81
N VAL A 137 4.31 2.27 -11.61
CA VAL A 137 4.85 3.24 -12.57
C VAL A 137 5.77 4.24 -11.86
N VAL A 138 6.74 4.76 -12.60
CA VAL A 138 7.57 5.90 -12.17
C VAL A 138 6.73 7.17 -12.34
N PRO A 139 6.43 7.96 -11.28
CA PRO A 139 5.52 9.10 -11.39
C PRO A 139 5.99 10.17 -12.40
N ALA A 140 7.31 10.37 -12.51
CA ALA A 140 7.89 11.40 -13.37
C ALA A 140 7.72 11.11 -14.87
N THR A 141 7.65 9.83 -15.28
CA THR A 141 7.61 9.42 -16.70
C THR A 141 6.35 8.66 -17.08
N GLY A 142 5.61 8.11 -16.10
CA GLY A 142 4.50 7.20 -16.34
C GLY A 142 4.92 5.79 -16.81
N GLU A 143 6.22 5.53 -16.94
CA GLU A 143 6.73 4.24 -17.39
C GLU A 143 6.55 3.15 -16.34
N ARG A 144 6.21 1.94 -16.79
CA ARG A 144 6.13 0.78 -15.91
C ARG A 144 7.49 0.43 -15.31
N THR A 145 7.46 0.06 -14.05
CA THR A 145 8.66 -0.34 -13.31
C THR A 145 8.36 -1.52 -12.39
N THR A 146 9.37 -2.36 -12.19
CA THR A 146 9.34 -3.43 -11.19
C THR A 146 10.02 -3.02 -9.88
N ARG A 147 10.61 -1.82 -9.81
CA ARG A 147 11.26 -1.30 -8.61
C ARG A 147 10.23 -0.75 -7.64
N VAL A 148 10.27 -1.21 -6.40
CA VAL A 148 9.32 -0.80 -5.35
C VAL A 148 10.07 -0.42 -4.09
N HIS A 149 9.82 0.80 -3.57
CA HIS A 149 10.42 1.23 -2.32
C HIS A 149 9.71 0.60 -1.13
N THR A 150 10.43 -0.19 -0.33
CA THR A 150 9.91 -0.99 0.79
C THR A 150 10.26 -0.40 2.16
N PHE A 151 10.70 0.87 2.21
CA PHE A 151 11.13 1.62 3.38
C PHE A 151 12.40 1.05 4.06
N GLY A 152 12.42 -0.22 4.46
CA GLY A 152 13.56 -0.88 5.11
C GLY A 152 13.70 -2.34 4.65
N LYS A 153 14.93 -2.88 4.80
CA LYS A 153 15.28 -4.24 4.38
C LYS A 153 14.34 -5.32 4.94
N GLN A 154 13.85 -5.13 6.15
CA GLN A 154 12.94 -6.08 6.82
C GLN A 154 11.57 -6.21 6.15
N TRP A 155 11.24 -5.35 5.19
CA TRP A 155 10.01 -5.43 4.38
C TRP A 155 10.31 -5.70 2.90
N SER A 156 11.47 -6.27 2.57
CA SER A 156 11.86 -6.57 1.19
C SER A 156 11.18 -7.82 0.63
N CYS A 157 9.97 -8.14 1.07
CA CYS A 157 9.18 -9.29 0.62
C CYS A 157 8.26 -8.97 -0.56
N VAL A 158 8.76 -8.20 -1.53
CA VAL A 158 8.08 -8.01 -2.83
C VAL A 158 8.00 -9.32 -3.60
N ALA A 159 6.99 -9.47 -4.46
CA ALA A 159 6.84 -10.65 -5.30
C ALA A 159 8.04 -10.87 -6.23
N ASP A 160 8.22 -12.10 -6.70
CA ASP A 160 9.23 -12.40 -7.71
C ASP A 160 8.96 -11.61 -8.99
N GLY A 161 10.04 -11.13 -9.61
CA GLY A 161 9.97 -10.19 -10.72
C GLY A 161 9.97 -8.72 -10.32
N TYR A 162 9.81 -8.41 -9.02
CA TYR A 162 9.98 -7.05 -8.49
C TYR A 162 11.30 -6.90 -7.74
N GLU A 163 11.84 -5.67 -7.74
CA GLU A 163 13.08 -5.28 -7.05
C GLU A 163 12.73 -4.37 -5.85
N ALA A 164 13.12 -4.79 -4.65
CA ALA A 164 12.96 -3.97 -3.44
C ALA A 164 14.05 -2.90 -3.36
N VAL A 165 13.65 -1.64 -3.25
CA VAL A 165 14.52 -0.50 -2.92
C VAL A 165 14.20 -0.04 -1.51
N TYR A 166 15.18 0.32 -0.69
CA TYR A 166 14.95 0.75 0.69
C TYR A 166 16.00 1.73 1.19
N PHE A 167 15.66 2.49 2.23
CA PHE A 167 16.61 3.38 2.89
C PHE A 167 17.72 2.57 3.56
N LYS A 168 18.98 3.00 3.37
CA LYS A 168 20.13 2.40 4.06
C LYS A 168 20.06 2.61 5.59
N ARG A 169 19.44 3.73 6.04
CA ARG A 169 19.29 4.11 7.45
C ARG A 169 17.85 4.55 7.75
N PRO A 170 16.88 3.63 7.79
CA PRO A 170 15.46 3.97 7.95
C PRO A 170 15.14 4.65 9.30
N LEU A 171 15.90 4.38 10.36
CA LEU A 171 15.71 5.01 11.68
C LEU A 171 15.91 6.52 11.66
N ALA A 172 16.79 7.04 10.79
CA ALA A 172 17.03 8.48 10.62
C ALA A 172 15.85 9.20 9.93
N LYS A 173 14.91 8.48 9.34
CA LYS A 173 13.72 8.97 8.61
C LYS A 173 12.44 8.97 9.46
N GLY A 174 12.52 9.04 10.78
CA GLY A 174 11.37 9.12 11.68
C GLY A 174 10.70 7.78 12.03
N PHE A 175 11.32 6.68 11.68
CA PHE A 175 10.83 5.31 11.89
C PHE A 175 10.70 4.87 13.35
N GLY A 176 11.34 5.57 14.28
CA GLY A 176 11.41 5.18 15.70
C GLY A 176 10.06 5.03 16.40
N GLN A 177 9.01 5.74 15.98
CA GLN A 177 7.67 5.62 16.57
C GLN A 177 6.92 4.38 16.06
N MET A 178 7.08 4.01 14.78
CA MET A 178 6.41 2.87 14.17
C MET A 178 6.95 1.54 14.71
N VAL A 179 8.25 1.44 14.93
CA VAL A 179 8.93 0.23 15.43
C VAL A 179 8.65 0.01 16.92
N ARG A 180 8.57 1.08 17.73
CA ARG A 180 8.26 0.98 19.16
C ARG A 180 6.87 0.38 19.41
N GLY A 181 5.88 0.71 18.57
CA GLY A 181 4.55 0.12 18.65
C GLY A 181 4.53 -1.39 18.33
N TRP A 182 5.44 -1.86 17.47
CA TRP A 182 5.52 -3.27 17.08
C TRP A 182 6.23 -4.15 18.11
N PHE A 183 7.38 -3.71 18.62
CA PHE A 183 8.15 -4.48 19.61
C PHE A 183 7.58 -4.38 21.04
N GLY A 184 6.75 -3.37 21.33
CA GLY A 184 6.15 -3.18 22.65
C GLY A 184 4.94 -4.06 22.96
N ARG A 185 4.38 -4.80 22.00
CA ARG A 185 3.17 -5.65 22.18
C ARG A 185 3.45 -7.15 22.34
N LYS A 186 4.71 -7.56 22.42
CA LYS A 186 5.04 -8.93 22.83
C LYS A 186 5.30 -8.96 24.34
N LYS A 187 4.24 -8.93 25.11
CA LYS A 187 4.18 -9.45 26.48
C LYS A 187 2.84 -10.16 26.67
#